data_03ad1af5b63d4469614930f0becd79d6
#
_entry.id   03ad1af5b63d4469614930f0becd79d6
#
_cell.length_a   1.000
_cell.length_b   1.000
_cell.length_c   1.000
_cell.angle_alpha   90.00
_cell.angle_beta   90.00
_cell.angle_gamma   90.00
#
_symmetry.space_group_name_H-M   'P 1'
#
loop_
_entity.id
_entity.type
_entity.pdbx_description
1 polymer ?
#
loop_
_entity_poly.entity_id
_entity_poly.type
_entity_poly.pdbx_seq_one_letter_code
_entity_poly.pdbx_strand_id
1 'polypeptide(L)'
;MNRQAVKGTQIIAIVAALAGWLVPGLGHLVLRRWSKAAVYFLCIGGLACAGLAMRGGVFGAGAEDLFNRLGFFADLGAGVFYFLAHQIQTAGPDVAHATGDYGTRLFAAAGMLNFLTVLEAYDIGRGGEAK
;
A
#
# COMPACT_ATOMS: atom_id res chain seq x y z
N MET A 1 28.79 8.55 18.05
CA MET A 1 27.68 7.66 17.73
C MET A 1 28.20 6.28 17.32
N ASN A 2 27.75 5.22 17.98
CA ASN A 2 28.29 3.88 17.76
C ASN A 2 27.74 3.31 16.43
N ARG A 3 28.62 2.85 15.54
CA ARG A 3 28.26 2.28 14.23
C ARG A 3 27.26 1.11 14.34
N GLN A 4 27.27 0.40 15.44
CA GLN A 4 26.34 -0.71 15.73
C GLN A 4 24.92 -0.22 15.99
N ALA A 5 24.75 0.87 16.71
CA ALA A 5 23.44 1.47 16.99
C ALA A 5 22.78 2.02 15.70
N VAL A 6 23.58 2.66 14.83
CA VAL A 6 23.12 3.16 13.53
C VAL A 6 22.65 2.01 12.62
N LYS A 7 23.38 0.89 12.58
CA LYS A 7 22.98 -0.29 11.81
C LYS A 7 21.67 -0.91 12.32
N GLY A 8 21.50 -1.00 13.65
CA GLY A 8 20.26 -1.53 14.24
C GLY A 8 19.04 -0.68 13.87
N THR A 9 19.16 0.63 13.92
CA THR A 9 18.10 1.56 13.56
C THR A 9 17.72 1.46 12.07
N GLN A 10 18.69 1.32 11.19
CA GLN A 10 18.44 1.13 9.76
C GLN A 10 17.72 -0.19 9.45
N ILE A 11 18.09 -1.28 10.13
CA ILE A 11 17.43 -2.58 9.94
C ILE A 11 15.95 -2.48 10.36
N ILE A 12 15.66 -1.86 11.50
CA ILE A 12 14.28 -1.68 11.97
C ILE A 12 13.48 -0.84 10.98
N ALA A 13 14.06 0.22 10.43
CA ALA A 13 13.42 1.06 9.43
C ALA A 13 13.04 0.27 8.16
N ILE A 14 13.97 -0.54 7.65
CA ILE A 14 13.73 -1.38 6.47
C ILE A 14 12.67 -2.44 6.74
N VAL A 15 12.73 -3.11 7.89
CA VAL A 15 11.74 -4.13 8.28
C VAL A 15 10.35 -3.49 8.42
N ALA A 16 10.26 -2.32 9.06
CA ALA A 16 9.00 -1.60 9.19
C ALA A 16 8.43 -1.17 7.83
N ALA A 17 9.29 -0.69 6.92
CA ALA A 17 8.89 -0.31 5.57
C ALA A 17 8.36 -1.51 4.77
N LEU A 18 9.09 -2.62 4.75
CA LEU A 18 8.67 -3.84 4.03
C LEU A 18 7.39 -4.44 4.62
N ALA A 19 7.28 -4.50 5.95
CA ALA A 19 6.08 -4.97 6.63
C ALA A 19 4.88 -4.06 6.32
N GLY A 20 5.07 -2.75 6.35
CA GLY A 20 4.03 -1.76 6.03
C GLY A 20 3.60 -1.79 4.57
N TRP A 21 4.52 -2.09 3.65
CA TRP A 21 4.15 -2.31 2.25
C TRP A 21 3.31 -3.56 2.06
N LEU A 22 3.70 -4.67 2.68
CA LEU A 22 3.00 -5.95 2.54
C LEU A 22 1.57 -5.87 3.11
N VAL A 23 1.45 -5.34 4.32
CA VAL A 23 0.14 -5.12 4.97
C VAL A 23 0.06 -3.67 5.46
N PRO A 24 -0.88 -2.87 4.94
CA PRO A 24 -1.05 -1.49 5.38
C PRO A 24 -1.14 -1.37 6.90
N GLY A 25 -0.33 -0.49 7.47
CA GLY A 25 -0.26 -0.28 8.92
C GLY A 25 0.67 -1.23 9.69
N LEU A 26 1.08 -2.37 9.12
CA LEU A 26 1.94 -3.34 9.81
C LEU A 26 3.32 -2.74 10.17
N GLY A 27 3.85 -1.85 9.35
CA GLY A 27 5.08 -1.13 9.67
C GLY A 27 4.98 -0.31 10.95
N HIS A 28 3.85 0.35 11.17
CA HIS A 28 3.57 1.10 12.40
C HIS A 28 3.35 0.18 13.60
N LEU A 29 2.80 -1.02 13.36
CA LEU A 29 2.65 -2.04 14.39
C LEU A 29 4.02 -2.53 14.88
N VAL A 30 4.96 -2.80 13.97
CA VAL A 30 6.35 -3.17 14.29
C VAL A 30 7.03 -2.08 15.14
N LEU A 31 6.72 -0.81 14.85
CA LEU A 31 7.22 0.36 15.60
C LEU A 31 6.42 0.64 16.88
N ARG A 32 5.51 -0.26 17.29
CA ARG A 32 4.66 -0.16 18.49
C ARG A 32 3.72 1.06 18.49
N ARG A 33 3.38 1.58 17.32
CA ARG A 33 2.42 2.67 17.16
C ARG A 33 1.03 2.13 16.79
N TRP A 34 0.38 1.51 17.74
CA TRP A 34 -0.87 0.76 17.58
C TRP A 34 -2.01 1.59 16.96
N SER A 35 -2.20 2.82 17.44
CA SER A 35 -3.26 3.70 16.94
C SER A 35 -3.07 4.04 15.46
N LYS A 36 -1.86 4.39 15.04
CA LYS A 36 -1.56 4.65 13.64
C LYS A 36 -1.72 3.39 12.78
N ALA A 37 -1.23 2.25 13.28
CA ALA A 37 -1.38 0.97 12.59
C ALA A 37 -2.85 0.64 12.31
N ALA A 38 -3.72 0.79 13.30
CA ALA A 38 -5.15 0.53 13.16
C ALA A 38 -5.80 1.50 12.16
N VAL A 39 -5.52 2.80 12.26
CA VAL A 39 -6.08 3.82 11.36
C VAL A 39 -5.67 3.54 9.91
N TYR A 40 -4.39 3.30 9.65
CA TYR A 40 -3.91 3.04 8.30
C TYR A 40 -4.46 1.74 7.72
N PHE A 41 -4.52 0.67 8.53
CA PHE A 41 -5.12 -0.58 8.09
C PHE A 41 -6.59 -0.42 7.72
N LEU A 42 -7.38 0.25 8.55
CA LEU A 42 -8.81 0.46 8.31
C LEU A 42 -9.07 1.39 7.12
N CYS A 43 -8.32 2.49 7.02
CA CYS A 43 -8.51 3.44 5.93
C CYS A 43 -8.07 2.86 4.58
N ILE A 44 -6.87 2.31 4.50
CA ILE A 44 -6.31 1.78 3.24
C ILE A 44 -7.02 0.49 2.86
N GLY A 45 -7.21 -0.41 3.81
CA GLY A 45 -7.97 -1.65 3.60
C GLY A 45 -9.42 -1.37 3.22
N GLY A 46 -10.06 -0.41 3.87
CA GLY A 46 -11.43 0.03 3.53
C GLY A 46 -11.53 0.57 2.11
N LEU A 47 -10.59 1.41 1.68
CA LEU A 47 -10.53 1.92 0.30
C LEU A 47 -10.30 0.79 -0.71
N ALA A 48 -9.38 -0.13 -0.44
CA ALA A 48 -9.12 -1.27 -1.30
C ALA A 48 -10.35 -2.17 -1.43
N CYS A 49 -10.99 -2.51 -0.31
CA CYS A 49 -12.22 -3.32 -0.31
C CYS A 49 -13.38 -2.60 -1.01
N ALA A 50 -13.54 -1.30 -0.79
CA ALA A 50 -14.58 -0.51 -1.48
C ALA A 50 -14.34 -0.50 -2.99
N GLY A 51 -13.08 -0.32 -3.41
CA GLY A 51 -12.71 -0.36 -4.82
C GLY A 51 -13.07 -1.71 -5.46
N LEU A 52 -12.75 -2.82 -4.81
CA LEU A 52 -13.10 -4.17 -5.29
C LEU A 52 -14.61 -4.42 -5.28
N ALA A 53 -15.34 -3.96 -4.24
CA ALA A 53 -16.79 -4.09 -4.14
C ALA A 53 -17.52 -3.33 -5.26
N MET A 54 -16.94 -2.25 -5.77
CA MET A 54 -17.43 -1.49 -6.92
C MET A 54 -17.05 -2.10 -8.28
N ARG A 55 -16.59 -3.35 -8.30
CA ARG A 55 -16.07 -4.03 -9.49
C ARG A 55 -14.86 -3.33 -10.12
N GLY A 56 -14.11 -2.60 -9.31
CA GLY A 56 -12.82 -2.05 -9.72
C GLY A 56 -11.86 -3.17 -10.06
N GLY A 57 -11.13 -3.03 -11.15
CA GLY A 57 -10.09 -3.95 -11.55
C GLY A 57 -8.72 -3.49 -11.03
N VAL A 58 -7.76 -4.41 -11.04
CA VAL A 58 -6.34 -4.10 -10.80
C VAL A 58 -5.58 -4.15 -12.11
N PHE A 59 -4.61 -3.28 -12.26
CA PHE A 59 -3.77 -3.22 -13.44
C PHE A 59 -2.74 -4.36 -13.43
N GLY A 60 -2.55 -5.01 -14.57
CA GLY A 60 -1.55 -6.08 -14.72
C GLY A 60 -0.17 -5.55 -15.10
N ALA A 61 0.86 -6.38 -14.87
CA ALA A 61 2.26 -6.06 -15.19
C ALA A 61 2.56 -5.94 -16.69
N GLY A 62 1.68 -6.44 -17.58
CA GLY A 62 1.86 -6.45 -19.03
C GLY A 62 1.37 -5.19 -19.76
N ALA A 63 1.20 -4.09 -19.08
CA ALA A 63 0.65 -2.86 -19.65
C ALA A 63 1.57 -2.22 -20.69
N GLU A 64 1.04 -1.93 -21.88
CA GLU A 64 1.82 -1.35 -22.99
C GLU A 64 1.88 0.18 -22.92
N ASP A 65 0.86 0.83 -22.34
CA ASP A 65 0.78 2.28 -22.24
C ASP A 65 1.21 2.83 -20.87
N LEU A 66 1.58 4.10 -20.83
CA LEU A 66 2.08 4.77 -19.63
C LEU A 66 1.02 4.81 -18.52
N PHE A 67 -0.24 5.01 -18.87
CA PHE A 67 -1.31 5.11 -17.89
C PHE A 67 -1.52 3.79 -17.12
N ASN A 68 -1.56 2.69 -17.85
CA ASN A 68 -1.71 1.36 -17.26
C ASN A 68 -0.47 0.95 -16.42
N ARG A 69 0.73 1.37 -16.84
CA ARG A 69 1.95 1.18 -16.03
C ARG A 69 1.91 1.95 -14.72
N LEU A 70 1.48 3.20 -14.74
CA LEU A 70 1.31 3.99 -13.52
C LEU A 70 0.23 3.39 -12.61
N GLY A 71 -0.89 2.92 -13.19
CA GLY A 71 -1.92 2.20 -12.47
C GLY A 71 -1.38 0.94 -11.79
N PHE A 72 -0.59 0.15 -12.51
CA PHE A 72 0.05 -1.05 -11.95
C PHE A 72 0.94 -0.73 -10.75
N PHE A 73 1.78 0.31 -10.84
CA PHE A 73 2.60 0.72 -9.71
C PHE A 73 1.77 1.22 -8.52
N ALA A 74 0.71 1.96 -8.79
CA ALA A 74 -0.21 2.41 -7.74
C ALA A 74 -0.86 1.21 -7.03
N ASP A 75 -1.39 0.26 -7.79
CA ASP A 75 -2.03 -0.95 -7.27
C ASP A 75 -1.06 -1.84 -6.49
N LEU A 76 0.17 -1.97 -6.99
CA LEU A 76 1.23 -2.73 -6.30
C LEU A 76 1.53 -2.16 -4.91
N GLY A 77 1.33 -0.87 -4.71
CA GLY A 77 1.41 -0.22 -3.41
C GLY A 77 0.43 -0.77 -2.38
N ALA A 78 -0.70 -1.32 -2.81
CA ALA A 78 -1.67 -1.95 -1.91
C ALA A 78 -1.18 -3.24 -1.24
N GLY A 79 0.01 -3.74 -1.60
CA GLY A 79 0.64 -4.90 -0.98
C GLY A 79 -0.20 -6.17 -1.09
N VAL A 80 -0.52 -6.79 0.03
CA VAL A 80 -1.29 -8.04 0.05
C VAL A 80 -2.66 -7.92 -0.63
N PHE A 81 -3.29 -6.75 -0.56
CA PHE A 81 -4.59 -6.53 -1.23
C PHE A 81 -4.47 -6.61 -2.75
N TYR A 82 -3.35 -6.19 -3.34
CA TYR A 82 -3.10 -6.37 -4.77
C TYR A 82 -3.04 -7.85 -5.16
N PHE A 83 -2.29 -8.65 -4.42
CA PHE A 83 -2.16 -10.08 -4.71
C PHE A 83 -3.49 -10.82 -4.51
N LEU A 84 -4.25 -10.47 -3.48
CA LEU A 84 -5.60 -11.04 -3.26
C LEU A 84 -6.57 -10.64 -4.37
N ALA A 85 -6.56 -9.37 -4.76
CA ALA A 85 -7.40 -8.87 -5.85
C ALA A 85 -7.08 -9.57 -7.17
N HIS A 86 -5.80 -9.75 -7.48
CA HIS A 86 -5.35 -10.41 -8.69
C HIS A 86 -5.77 -11.89 -8.76
N GLN A 87 -5.86 -12.57 -7.61
CA GLN A 87 -6.34 -13.96 -7.54
C GLN A 87 -7.85 -14.08 -7.73
N ILE A 88 -8.61 -13.07 -7.30
CA ILE A 88 -10.07 -13.08 -7.37
C ILE A 88 -10.57 -12.61 -8.74
N GLN A 89 -9.84 -11.68 -9.37
CA GLN A 89 -10.24 -11.08 -10.64
C GLN A 89 -9.67 -11.85 -11.81
N THR A 90 -10.56 -12.40 -12.62
CA THR A 90 -10.21 -13.08 -13.88
C THR A 90 -10.25 -12.14 -15.09
N ALA A 91 -10.85 -10.97 -14.94
CA ALA A 91 -10.96 -9.94 -15.98
C ALA A 91 -10.20 -8.67 -15.56
N GLY A 92 -9.65 -7.94 -16.51
CA GLY A 92 -9.00 -6.67 -16.28
C GLY A 92 -9.97 -5.59 -15.78
N PRO A 93 -9.46 -4.35 -15.51
CA PRO A 93 -10.27 -3.26 -14.98
C PRO A 93 -11.46 -2.95 -15.89
N ASP A 94 -12.66 -2.91 -15.31
CA ASP A 94 -13.89 -2.51 -16.01
C ASP A 94 -14.02 -0.99 -16.01
N VAL A 95 -13.27 -0.34 -16.88
CA VAL A 95 -13.31 1.12 -17.05
C VAL A 95 -14.45 1.61 -17.97
N ALA A 96 -15.17 0.66 -18.58
CA ALA A 96 -16.31 0.99 -19.46
C ALA A 96 -17.55 1.42 -18.66
N HIS A 97 -17.68 0.96 -17.43
CA HIS A 97 -18.76 1.31 -16.51
C HIS A 97 -18.27 2.26 -15.42
N ALA A 98 -19.02 3.32 -15.15
CA ALA A 98 -18.63 4.36 -14.19
C ALA A 98 -18.29 3.77 -12.80
N THR A 99 -19.05 2.79 -12.32
CA THR A 99 -18.82 2.15 -11.02
C THR A 99 -17.48 1.41 -11.00
N GLY A 100 -17.14 0.66 -12.05
CA GLY A 100 -15.87 -0.04 -12.17
C GLY A 100 -14.69 0.92 -12.31
N ASP A 101 -14.85 2.02 -13.05
CA ASP A 101 -13.82 3.05 -13.17
C ASP A 101 -13.52 3.72 -11.82
N TYR A 102 -14.56 4.10 -11.05
CA TYR A 102 -14.37 4.63 -9.69
C TYR A 102 -13.74 3.59 -8.76
N GLY A 103 -14.17 2.34 -8.84
CA GLY A 103 -13.59 1.24 -8.04
C GLY A 103 -12.10 1.04 -8.32
N THR A 104 -11.70 1.08 -9.58
CA THR A 104 -10.29 0.99 -10.00
C THR A 104 -9.46 2.14 -9.44
N ARG A 105 -9.99 3.36 -9.50
CA ARG A 105 -9.31 4.55 -8.94
C ARG A 105 -9.20 4.51 -7.42
N LEU A 106 -10.24 4.02 -6.73
CA LEU A 106 -10.20 3.84 -5.28
C LEU A 106 -9.13 2.84 -4.85
N PHE A 107 -9.00 1.73 -5.58
CA PHE A 107 -7.97 0.74 -5.31
C PHE A 107 -6.56 1.31 -5.54
N ALA A 108 -6.34 2.00 -6.65
CA ALA A 108 -5.08 2.68 -6.93
C ALA A 108 -4.75 3.74 -5.86
N ALA A 109 -5.75 4.50 -5.41
CA ALA A 109 -5.59 5.47 -4.33
C ALA A 109 -5.17 4.79 -3.01
N ALA A 110 -5.76 3.63 -2.68
CA ALA A 110 -5.34 2.84 -1.52
C ALA A 110 -3.87 2.46 -1.59
N GLY A 111 -3.39 2.00 -2.73
CA GLY A 111 -1.98 1.66 -2.94
C GLY A 111 -1.05 2.87 -2.82
N MET A 112 -1.41 4.00 -3.40
CA MET A 112 -0.64 5.24 -3.28
C MET A 112 -0.57 5.73 -1.83
N LEU A 113 -1.68 5.69 -1.09
CA LEU A 113 -1.69 6.02 0.33
C LEU A 113 -0.80 5.07 1.13
N ASN A 114 -0.80 3.78 0.80
CA ASN A 114 0.09 2.83 1.48
C ASN A 114 1.57 3.16 1.24
N PHE A 115 1.96 3.60 0.05
CA PHE A 115 3.34 4.07 -0.16
C PHE A 115 3.71 5.21 0.78
N LEU A 116 2.81 6.17 1.00
CA LEU A 116 3.06 7.26 1.95
C LEU A 116 3.22 6.75 3.39
N THR A 117 2.40 5.79 3.81
CA THR A 117 2.53 5.19 5.15
C THR A 117 3.81 4.37 5.30
N VAL A 118 4.28 3.74 4.23
CA VAL A 118 5.58 3.03 4.19
C VAL A 118 6.74 4.01 4.36
N LEU A 119 6.70 5.15 3.69
CA LEU A 119 7.72 6.20 3.85
C LEU A 119 7.73 6.74 5.27
N GLU A 120 6.55 7.00 5.85
CA GLU A 120 6.44 7.43 7.25
C GLU A 120 7.01 6.37 8.22
N ALA A 121 6.66 5.10 8.03
CA ALA A 121 7.18 4.01 8.85
C ALA A 121 8.71 3.89 8.76
N TYR A 122 9.25 4.06 7.55
CA TYR A 122 10.70 4.08 7.35
C TYR A 122 11.37 5.24 8.09
N ASP A 123 10.81 6.44 7.99
CA ASP A 123 11.35 7.63 8.63
C ASP A 123 11.33 7.50 10.17
N ILE A 124 10.21 7.08 10.73
CA ILE A 124 10.09 6.79 12.16
C ILE A 124 11.10 5.70 12.59
N GLY A 125 11.25 4.64 11.81
CA GLY A 125 12.18 3.56 12.08
C GLY A 125 13.65 4.00 12.09
N ARG A 126 13.99 5.06 11.35
CA ARG A 126 15.32 5.70 11.36
C ARG A 126 15.55 6.61 12.55
N GLY A 127 14.56 6.83 13.39
CA GLY A 127 14.61 7.77 14.51
C GLY A 127 14.11 9.17 14.15
N GLY A 128 13.47 9.33 13.00
CA GLY A 128 12.69 10.51 12.66
C GLY A 128 11.45 10.53 13.56
N GLU A 129 11.30 11.56 14.39
CA GLU A 129 10.03 11.76 15.07
C GLU A 129 9.05 12.37 14.08
N ALA A 130 7.95 11.66 13.81
CA ALA A 130 6.78 12.29 13.24
C ALA A 130 6.23 13.28 14.28
N LYS A 131 6.58 14.55 14.10
CA LYS A 131 6.02 15.66 14.88
C LYS A 131 4.55 15.85 14.54
#